data_5a25be63decb52dc69686eb5bcdbe1e6
#
_entry.id   5a25be63decb52dc69686eb5bcdbe1e6
#
_cell.length_a   1.000
_cell.length_b   1.000
_cell.length_c   1.000
_cell.angle_alpha   90.00
_cell.angle_beta   90.00
_cell.angle_gamma   90.00
#
_symmetry.space_group_name_H-M   'P 1'
#
loop_
_entity.id
_entity.type
_entity.pdbx_description
1 polymer ?
#
loop_
_entity_poly.entity_id
_entity_poly.type
_entity_poly.pdbx_seq_one_letter_code
_entity_poly.pdbx_strand_id
1 'polypeptide(L)'
;MPRVDPDTGLGLVTDVCLKRKIRNYVETVKEDSTGYRIYIKDGVPLNRSDLEAGEAYQIAPELKAIQEKSKKEAQKIGAALKKKDPDIDVKLRNWMCANFYDIRTFGAVMTTFVQGALNCGQVRGPVQLGFARSVEEITPQEVTITRVAITTEADAENKGTEMGRKFIVPYGLYRCEGYISANLARKTTGFSEEDLELLWEAILNLFEHDHSAARGKMAVRELIIFKHDSELGCAPAHKLFDTVKVTRAHPEDIAPARSYQDYVVTVDEAALPEGVTCEIRQ
;
A
#
# COMPACT_ATOMS: atom_id res chain seq x y z
N MET A 1 -2.23 0.36 19.39
CA MET A 1 -3.07 -0.82 19.71
C MET A 1 -3.43 -1.50 18.40
N PRO A 2 -3.36 -2.84 18.26
CA PRO A 2 -3.86 -3.56 17.12
C PRO A 2 -5.35 -3.26 16.89
N ARG A 3 -5.73 -3.17 15.62
CA ARG A 3 -7.15 -2.93 15.25
C ARG A 3 -7.90 -4.24 15.30
N VAL A 4 -9.05 -4.22 15.92
CA VAL A 4 -9.97 -5.36 16.03
C VAL A 4 -11.35 -4.88 15.62
N ASP A 5 -12.02 -5.68 14.84
CA ASP A 5 -13.44 -5.48 14.53
C ASP A 5 -14.24 -5.78 15.81
N PRO A 6 -14.99 -4.83 16.36
CA PRO A 6 -15.66 -5.00 17.66
C PRO A 6 -16.78 -6.03 17.63
N ASP A 7 -17.36 -6.30 16.46
CA ASP A 7 -18.48 -7.23 16.34
C ASP A 7 -18.02 -8.68 16.19
N THR A 8 -16.86 -8.88 15.54
CA THR A 8 -16.38 -10.22 15.19
C THR A 8 -15.12 -10.65 15.93
N GLY A 9 -14.44 -9.74 16.65
CA GLY A 9 -13.15 -10.03 17.27
C GLY A 9 -12.00 -10.20 16.28
N LEU A 10 -12.24 -10.09 14.97
CA LEU A 10 -11.22 -10.29 13.95
C LEU A 10 -10.23 -9.12 13.90
N GLY A 11 -8.96 -9.45 13.76
CA GLY A 11 -7.90 -8.47 13.56
C GLY A 11 -7.97 -7.82 12.18
N LEU A 12 -7.63 -6.53 12.12
CA LEU A 12 -7.67 -5.73 10.89
C LEU A 12 -6.30 -5.13 10.58
N VAL A 13 -5.86 -5.27 9.32
CA VAL A 13 -4.73 -4.53 8.75
C VAL A 13 -5.23 -3.71 7.58
N THR A 14 -4.97 -2.39 7.62
CA THR A 14 -5.44 -1.48 6.57
C THR A 14 -4.62 -1.63 5.28
N ASP A 15 -5.26 -1.36 4.13
CA ASP A 15 -4.59 -1.30 2.83
C ASP A 15 -3.42 -0.31 2.82
N VAL A 16 -3.56 0.83 3.53
CA VAL A 16 -2.49 1.84 3.66
C VAL A 16 -1.25 1.24 4.33
N CYS A 17 -1.43 0.36 5.33
CA CYS A 17 -0.32 -0.33 5.98
C CYS A 17 0.41 -1.25 5.00
N LEU A 18 -0.33 -2.05 4.23
CA LEU A 18 0.24 -2.95 3.22
C LEU A 18 0.93 -2.18 2.09
N LYS A 19 0.26 -1.17 1.55
CA LYS A 19 0.83 -0.28 0.51
C LYS A 19 2.12 0.42 0.99
N ARG A 20 2.20 0.79 2.28
CA ARG A 20 3.44 1.37 2.85
C ARG A 20 4.58 0.37 2.79
N LYS A 21 4.34 -0.89 3.13
CA LYS A 21 5.38 -1.92 3.11
C LYS A 21 5.85 -2.26 1.69
N ILE A 22 4.92 -2.30 0.73
CA ILE A 22 5.28 -2.44 -0.69
C ILE A 22 6.17 -1.26 -1.13
N ARG A 23 5.81 -0.02 -0.77
CA ARG A 23 6.65 1.16 -1.07
C ARG A 23 8.03 1.06 -0.46
N ASN A 24 8.12 0.67 0.80
CA ASN A 24 9.39 0.51 1.49
C ASN A 24 10.28 -0.54 0.82
N TYR A 25 9.69 -1.66 0.40
CA TYR A 25 10.42 -2.69 -0.34
C TYR A 25 10.96 -2.16 -1.67
N VAL A 26 10.10 -1.56 -2.48
CA VAL A 26 10.51 -0.98 -3.78
C VAL A 26 11.58 0.09 -3.60
N GLU A 27 11.45 0.97 -2.60
CA GLU A 27 12.47 1.97 -2.28
C GLU A 27 13.82 1.31 -1.93
N THR A 28 13.80 0.21 -1.18
CA THR A 28 15.00 -0.52 -0.78
C THR A 28 15.69 -1.19 -1.98
N VAL A 29 14.94 -1.85 -2.88
CA VAL A 29 15.54 -2.62 -3.99
C VAL A 29 15.83 -1.78 -5.23
N LYS A 30 15.14 -0.65 -5.41
CA LYS A 30 15.31 0.24 -6.58
C LYS A 30 16.11 1.51 -6.28
N GLU A 31 16.34 1.85 -5.01
CA GLU A 31 17.19 2.97 -4.57
C GLU A 31 16.89 4.28 -5.32
N ASP A 32 15.60 4.63 -5.48
CA ASP A 32 15.15 5.81 -6.22
C ASP A 32 15.56 5.84 -7.71
N SER A 33 15.85 4.70 -8.32
CA SER A 33 16.15 4.62 -9.75
C SER A 33 15.04 5.22 -10.61
N THR A 34 15.39 5.67 -11.80
CA THR A 34 14.47 6.31 -12.75
C THR A 34 13.25 5.45 -13.00
N GLY A 35 12.07 6.01 -12.80
CA GLY A 35 10.78 5.33 -12.98
C GLY A 35 10.31 4.51 -11.78
N TYR A 36 11.15 4.32 -10.76
CA TYR A 36 10.83 3.50 -9.56
C TYR A 36 10.85 4.29 -8.25
N ARG A 37 10.89 5.60 -8.33
CA ARG A 37 10.81 6.48 -7.17
C ARG A 37 9.47 6.30 -6.46
N ILE A 38 9.45 6.62 -5.16
CA ILE A 38 8.24 6.60 -4.34
C ILE A 38 7.79 8.04 -4.07
N TYR A 39 6.54 8.34 -4.43
CA TYR A 39 5.93 9.64 -4.21
C TYR A 39 5.54 9.85 -2.74
N ILE A 40 4.89 8.85 -2.12
CA ILE A 40 4.46 8.93 -0.72
C ILE A 40 5.56 8.36 0.18
N LYS A 41 6.56 9.20 0.50
CA LYS A 41 7.66 8.91 1.42
C LYS A 41 7.42 9.47 2.81
N ASP A 42 8.02 8.83 3.82
CA ASP A 42 8.00 9.34 5.18
C ASP A 42 8.88 10.58 5.33
N GLY A 43 8.36 11.60 6.01
CA GLY A 43 9.08 12.86 6.25
C GLY A 43 9.35 13.72 5.00
N VAL A 44 8.86 13.33 3.81
CA VAL A 44 9.07 14.11 2.57
C VAL A 44 7.76 14.80 2.15
N PRO A 45 7.77 16.14 2.04
CA PRO A 45 6.61 16.87 1.53
C PRO A 45 6.36 16.55 0.04
N LEU A 46 5.10 16.25 -0.30
CA LEU A 46 4.69 15.89 -1.67
C LEU A 46 4.99 16.98 -2.69
N ASN A 47 4.93 18.25 -2.29
CA ASN A 47 5.17 19.41 -3.17
C ASN A 47 6.59 19.46 -3.77
N ARG A 48 7.57 18.74 -3.24
CA ARG A 48 8.91 18.63 -3.86
C ARG A 48 8.81 17.90 -5.19
N SER A 49 8.19 16.74 -5.21
CA SER A 49 7.99 15.94 -6.43
C SER A 49 7.10 16.67 -7.43
N ASP A 50 6.14 17.44 -6.94
CA ASP A 50 5.27 18.28 -7.76
C ASP A 50 6.07 19.38 -8.49
N LEU A 51 7.04 20.01 -7.83
CA LEU A 51 7.90 21.03 -8.43
C LEU A 51 8.84 20.41 -9.47
N GLU A 52 9.38 19.22 -9.24
CA GLU A 52 10.22 18.52 -10.22
C GLU A 52 9.45 18.23 -11.53
N ALA A 53 8.17 17.84 -11.43
CA ALA A 53 7.31 17.70 -12.60
C ALA A 53 7.16 19.06 -13.34
N GLY A 54 7.07 20.15 -12.58
CA GLY A 54 7.06 21.51 -13.14
C GLY A 54 8.35 21.90 -13.84
N GLU A 55 9.49 21.50 -13.31
CA GLU A 55 10.81 21.74 -13.93
C GLU A 55 10.92 21.05 -15.29
N ALA A 56 10.43 19.81 -15.38
CA ALA A 56 10.43 19.05 -16.63
C ALA A 56 9.67 19.75 -17.77
N TYR A 57 8.69 20.59 -17.45
CA TYR A 57 7.89 21.35 -18.41
C TYR A 57 8.14 22.87 -18.35
N GLN A 58 9.20 23.31 -17.66
CA GLN A 58 9.62 24.71 -17.53
C GLN A 58 8.51 25.64 -16.94
N ILE A 59 7.70 25.10 -16.03
CA ILE A 59 6.62 25.82 -15.32
C ILE A 59 6.83 25.83 -13.79
N ALA A 60 7.99 25.45 -13.31
CA ALA A 60 8.28 25.42 -11.88
C ALA A 60 8.10 26.79 -11.17
N PRO A 61 8.47 27.94 -11.79
CA PRO A 61 8.20 29.25 -11.18
C PRO A 61 6.71 29.53 -10.97
N GLU A 62 5.88 29.15 -11.94
CA GLU A 62 4.43 29.30 -11.86
C GLU A 62 3.84 28.36 -10.80
N LEU A 63 4.32 27.13 -10.68
CA LEU A 63 3.90 26.19 -9.64
C LEU A 63 4.28 26.68 -8.25
N LYS A 64 5.49 27.22 -8.06
CA LYS A 64 5.89 27.88 -6.81
C LYS A 64 4.96 29.05 -6.46
N ALA A 65 4.71 29.90 -7.43
CA ALA A 65 3.82 31.03 -7.24
C ALA A 65 2.38 30.63 -6.88
N ILE A 66 1.90 29.51 -7.44
CA ILE A 66 0.60 28.92 -7.07
C ILE A 66 0.59 28.47 -5.60
N GLN A 67 1.64 27.84 -5.12
CA GLN A 67 1.73 27.34 -3.74
C GLN A 67 1.79 28.45 -2.69
N GLU A 68 2.37 29.59 -3.04
CA GLU A 68 2.58 30.73 -2.13
C GLU A 68 1.41 31.73 -2.11
N LYS A 69 0.54 31.69 -3.11
CA LYS A 69 -0.52 32.71 -3.30
C LYS A 69 -1.90 32.25 -2.82
N SER A 70 -2.81 33.19 -2.74
CA SER A 70 -4.22 32.94 -2.42
C SER A 70 -4.86 32.03 -3.48
N LYS A 71 -5.88 31.26 -3.09
CA LYS A 71 -6.61 30.35 -3.99
C LYS A 71 -7.12 31.01 -5.28
N LYS A 72 -7.55 32.31 -5.19
CA LYS A 72 -8.02 33.08 -6.36
C LYS A 72 -6.89 33.41 -7.33
N GLU A 73 -5.72 33.74 -6.82
CA GLU A 73 -4.55 34.07 -7.65
C GLU A 73 -3.96 32.80 -8.26
N ALA A 74 -3.89 31.71 -7.49
CA ALA A 74 -3.51 30.39 -7.96
C ALA A 74 -4.35 29.94 -9.16
N GLN A 75 -5.68 30.12 -9.09
CA GLN A 75 -6.59 29.80 -10.19
C GLN A 75 -6.33 30.63 -11.46
N LYS A 76 -5.95 31.92 -11.31
CA LYS A 76 -5.60 32.75 -12.47
C LYS A 76 -4.32 32.27 -13.16
N ILE A 77 -3.31 31.88 -12.37
CA ILE A 77 -2.06 31.36 -12.91
C ILE A 77 -2.32 30.02 -13.61
N GLY A 78 -3.09 29.12 -13.01
CA GLY A 78 -3.48 27.85 -13.62
C GLY A 78 -4.24 28.04 -14.94
N ALA A 79 -5.18 29.00 -14.99
CA ALA A 79 -5.90 29.33 -16.22
C ALA A 79 -4.95 29.88 -17.31
N ALA A 80 -3.95 30.68 -16.93
CA ALA A 80 -2.93 31.16 -17.86
C ALA A 80 -2.05 30.04 -18.42
N LEU A 81 -1.65 29.11 -17.57
CA LEU A 81 -0.90 27.91 -18.01
C LEU A 81 -1.72 27.08 -19.01
N LYS A 82 -2.99 26.83 -18.72
CA LYS A 82 -3.90 26.09 -19.62
C LYS A 82 -4.16 26.81 -20.95
N LYS A 83 -4.09 28.13 -20.97
CA LYS A 83 -4.15 28.89 -22.23
C LYS A 83 -2.90 28.68 -23.11
N LYS A 84 -1.73 28.57 -22.48
CA LYS A 84 -0.46 28.30 -23.18
C LYS A 84 -0.36 26.83 -23.64
N ASP A 85 -0.77 25.92 -22.79
CA ASP A 85 -0.73 24.47 -23.03
C ASP A 85 -2.01 23.81 -22.47
N PRO A 86 -3.03 23.56 -23.29
CA PRO A 86 -4.28 22.93 -22.86
C PRO A 86 -4.09 21.55 -22.20
N ASP A 87 -3.05 20.83 -22.59
CA ASP A 87 -2.76 19.47 -22.13
C ASP A 87 -1.80 19.41 -20.95
N ILE A 88 -1.45 20.54 -20.35
CA ILE A 88 -0.45 20.60 -19.27
C ILE A 88 -0.82 19.69 -18.09
N ASP A 89 -2.10 19.59 -17.73
CA ASP A 89 -2.58 18.70 -16.66
C ASP A 89 -2.29 17.23 -16.98
N VAL A 90 -2.51 16.84 -18.23
CA VAL A 90 -2.28 15.47 -18.72
C VAL A 90 -0.78 15.16 -18.75
N LYS A 91 0.02 16.10 -19.22
CA LYS A 91 1.49 15.98 -19.27
C LYS A 91 2.08 15.80 -17.87
N LEU A 92 1.68 16.65 -16.92
CA LEU A 92 2.11 16.54 -15.52
C LEU A 92 1.72 15.19 -14.92
N ARG A 93 0.46 14.76 -15.12
CA ARG A 93 -0.01 13.44 -14.65
C ARG A 93 0.82 12.30 -15.24
N ASN A 94 1.07 12.33 -16.54
CA ASN A 94 1.81 11.27 -17.23
C ASN A 94 3.28 11.25 -16.76
N TRP A 95 3.88 12.41 -16.52
CA TRP A 95 5.22 12.49 -15.96
C TRP A 95 5.27 11.88 -14.54
N MET A 96 4.27 12.17 -13.70
CA MET A 96 4.18 11.60 -12.36
C MET A 96 4.04 10.07 -12.41
N CYS A 97 3.18 9.55 -13.29
CA CYS A 97 3.05 8.10 -13.48
C CYS A 97 4.35 7.47 -14.00
N ALA A 98 5.09 8.13 -14.89
CA ALA A 98 6.32 7.60 -15.46
C ALA A 98 7.47 7.56 -14.42
N ASN A 99 7.52 8.51 -13.49
CA ASN A 99 8.62 8.66 -12.55
C ASN A 99 8.37 7.99 -11.18
N PHE A 100 7.11 7.81 -10.76
CA PHE A 100 6.75 7.29 -9.46
C PHE A 100 6.02 5.95 -9.57
N TYR A 101 6.68 4.90 -9.09
CA TYR A 101 6.14 3.54 -9.10
C TYR A 101 4.80 3.44 -8.36
N ASP A 102 4.69 4.06 -7.19
CA ASP A 102 3.48 3.96 -6.36
C ASP A 102 2.29 4.73 -6.93
N ILE A 103 2.52 5.82 -7.69
CA ILE A 103 1.45 6.49 -8.45
C ILE A 103 0.99 5.59 -9.58
N ARG A 104 1.93 4.99 -10.32
CA ARG A 104 1.65 4.09 -11.44
C ARG A 104 0.91 2.84 -10.99
N THR A 105 1.22 2.34 -9.78
CA THR A 105 0.64 1.12 -9.20
C THR A 105 -0.70 1.39 -8.50
N PHE A 106 -0.73 2.29 -7.52
CA PHE A 106 -1.88 2.50 -6.63
C PHE A 106 -2.74 3.71 -6.99
N GLY A 107 -2.21 4.57 -7.83
CA GLY A 107 -2.81 5.87 -8.13
C GLY A 107 -2.51 6.93 -7.07
N ALA A 108 -2.98 8.14 -7.34
CA ALA A 108 -2.86 9.26 -6.43
C ALA A 108 -3.97 10.29 -6.64
N VAL A 109 -4.28 11.05 -5.58
CA VAL A 109 -5.14 12.21 -5.66
C VAL A 109 -4.24 13.44 -5.78
N MET A 110 -4.06 13.95 -7.00
CA MET A 110 -3.19 15.09 -7.31
C MET A 110 -3.95 16.43 -7.41
N THR A 111 -5.15 16.49 -6.85
CA THR A 111 -5.97 17.70 -6.83
C THR A 111 -5.38 18.81 -5.95
N THR A 112 -4.53 18.44 -5.00
CA THR A 112 -3.78 19.34 -4.12
C THR A 112 -2.47 19.83 -4.73
N PHE A 113 -2.06 19.23 -5.84
CA PHE A 113 -0.80 19.48 -6.54
C PHE A 113 -0.54 20.98 -6.75
N VAL A 114 -1.60 21.75 -6.93
CA VAL A 114 -1.52 23.18 -7.20
C VAL A 114 -2.73 23.92 -6.61
N GLN A 115 -3.12 23.61 -5.39
CA GLN A 115 -4.25 24.27 -4.71
C GLN A 115 -5.56 24.33 -5.57
N GLY A 116 -5.77 23.33 -6.44
CA GLY A 116 -6.89 23.28 -7.37
C GLY A 116 -6.81 24.28 -8.54
N ALA A 117 -5.66 24.87 -8.80
CA ALA A 117 -5.43 25.75 -9.95
C ALA A 117 -5.19 24.98 -11.25
N LEU A 118 -4.52 23.85 -11.14
CA LEU A 118 -4.40 22.83 -12.19
C LEU A 118 -5.09 21.55 -11.70
N ASN A 119 -5.85 20.93 -12.56
CA ASN A 119 -6.51 19.68 -12.26
C ASN A 119 -5.74 18.53 -12.93
N CYS A 120 -4.64 18.11 -12.32
CA CYS A 120 -3.92 16.91 -12.77
C CYS A 120 -4.77 15.64 -12.59
N GLY A 121 -5.93 15.77 -11.99
CA GLY A 121 -6.94 14.77 -11.83
C GLY A 121 -6.64 13.77 -10.72
N GLN A 122 -7.59 12.90 -10.53
CA GLN A 122 -7.43 11.70 -9.74
C GLN A 122 -6.87 10.60 -10.63
N VAL A 123 -5.67 10.13 -10.35
CA VAL A 123 -5.10 8.95 -11.01
C VAL A 123 -5.63 7.73 -10.30
N ARG A 124 -6.44 6.94 -10.99
CA ARG A 124 -6.89 5.64 -10.50
C ARG A 124 -5.86 4.59 -10.90
N GLY A 125 -5.13 4.06 -9.94
CA GLY A 125 -4.15 3.00 -10.17
C GLY A 125 -4.81 1.65 -10.43
N PRO A 126 -4.12 0.76 -11.18
CA PRO A 126 -4.61 -0.57 -11.49
C PRO A 126 -4.70 -1.48 -10.27
N VAL A 127 -3.86 -1.30 -9.26
CA VAL A 127 -3.76 -2.17 -8.09
C VAL A 127 -4.57 -1.60 -6.92
N GLN A 128 -5.52 -2.38 -6.42
CA GLN A 128 -6.30 -2.06 -5.24
C GLN A 128 -6.24 -3.22 -4.25
N LEU A 129 -5.92 -2.92 -3.00
CA LEU A 129 -5.91 -3.89 -1.90
C LEU A 129 -7.07 -3.59 -0.96
N GLY A 130 -7.75 -4.65 -0.51
CA GLY A 130 -8.68 -4.58 0.60
C GLY A 130 -7.97 -4.51 1.95
N PHE A 131 -8.74 -4.38 3.03
CA PHE A 131 -8.20 -4.59 4.37
C PHE A 131 -7.96 -6.08 4.59
N ALA A 132 -6.79 -6.43 5.14
CA ALA A 132 -6.58 -7.79 5.59
C ALA A 132 -7.36 -8.03 6.89
N ARG A 133 -7.96 -9.21 6.98
CA ARG A 133 -8.69 -9.67 8.17
C ARG A 133 -8.08 -10.97 8.67
N SER A 134 -8.01 -11.13 9.99
CA SER A 134 -7.60 -12.41 10.55
C SER A 134 -8.64 -13.49 10.27
N VAL A 135 -8.17 -14.73 10.09
CA VAL A 135 -9.03 -15.90 9.84
C VAL A 135 -9.85 -16.24 11.09
N GLU A 136 -9.25 -16.02 12.25
CA GLU A 136 -9.88 -16.23 13.56
C GLU A 136 -9.77 -14.96 14.41
N GLU A 137 -10.51 -14.93 15.50
CA GLU A 137 -10.44 -13.86 16.49
C GLU A 137 -9.02 -13.70 17.03
N ILE A 138 -8.61 -12.46 17.26
CA ILE A 138 -7.33 -12.16 17.90
C ILE A 138 -7.54 -11.55 19.27
N THR A 139 -6.63 -11.87 20.20
CA THR A 139 -6.59 -11.26 21.53
C THR A 139 -5.32 -10.43 21.66
N PRO A 140 -5.38 -9.09 21.42
CA PRO A 140 -4.22 -8.24 21.65
C PRO A 140 -3.82 -8.23 23.13
N GLN A 141 -2.52 -8.32 23.39
CA GLN A 141 -1.94 -8.27 24.73
C GLN A 141 -1.18 -6.99 24.91
N GLU A 142 -1.38 -6.33 26.06
CA GLU A 142 -0.58 -5.20 26.50
C GLU A 142 0.62 -5.72 27.30
N VAL A 143 1.82 -5.31 26.91
CA VAL A 143 3.07 -5.68 27.57
C VAL A 143 3.79 -4.43 28.01
N THR A 144 4.09 -4.32 29.31
CA THR A 144 4.92 -3.25 29.84
C THR A 144 6.39 -3.51 29.50
N ILE A 145 7.06 -2.47 29.04
CA ILE A 145 8.50 -2.48 28.75
C ILE A 145 9.18 -1.40 29.58
N THR A 146 10.40 -1.67 30.04
CA THR A 146 11.18 -0.74 30.81
C THR A 146 12.47 -0.38 30.10
N ARG A 147 12.75 0.91 29.99
CA ARG A 147 14.00 1.44 29.49
C ARG A 147 14.83 1.89 30.68
N VAL A 148 16.06 1.42 30.81
CA VAL A 148 16.97 1.77 31.90
C VAL A 148 17.50 3.21 31.75
N ALA A 149 17.66 3.70 30.51
CA ALA A 149 18.13 5.05 30.26
C ALA A 149 17.02 6.09 30.38
N ILE A 150 17.31 7.21 30.98
CA ILE A 150 16.42 8.37 31.14
C ILE A 150 16.71 9.38 30.04
N THR A 151 15.71 10.20 29.66
CA THR A 151 15.80 11.08 28.48
C THR A 151 16.50 12.40 28.80
N THR A 152 16.29 12.98 30.00
CA THR A 152 16.84 14.28 30.40
C THR A 152 17.44 14.24 31.81
N GLU A 153 18.38 15.13 32.10
CA GLU A 153 18.98 15.25 33.42
C GLU A 153 17.92 15.61 34.49
N ALA A 154 16.96 16.44 34.16
CA ALA A 154 15.86 16.81 35.07
C ALA A 154 14.94 15.61 35.40
N ASP A 155 14.76 14.68 34.50
CA ASP A 155 14.01 13.44 34.75
C ASP A 155 14.84 12.47 35.60
N ALA A 156 16.19 12.52 35.51
CA ALA A 156 17.09 11.64 36.25
C ALA A 156 17.05 11.90 37.75
N GLU A 157 16.72 13.10 38.20
CA GLU A 157 16.57 13.44 39.62
C GLU A 157 15.33 12.78 40.25
N ASN A 158 14.32 12.44 39.46
CA ASN A 158 13.03 11.97 39.96
C ASN A 158 12.67 10.54 39.56
N LYS A 159 13.36 9.94 38.55
CA LYS A 159 13.04 8.63 38.02
C LYS A 159 14.32 7.83 37.75
N GLY A 160 14.33 6.56 38.13
CA GLY A 160 15.44 5.64 37.86
C GLY A 160 15.30 4.91 36.50
N THR A 161 14.08 4.83 35.95
CA THR A 161 13.74 4.09 34.71
C THR A 161 12.58 4.75 34.05
N GLU A 162 12.43 4.48 32.75
CA GLU A 162 11.26 4.90 31.96
C GLU A 162 10.45 3.69 31.52
N MET A 163 9.14 3.73 31.79
CA MET A 163 8.23 2.65 31.40
C MET A 163 7.40 3.04 30.21
N GLY A 164 7.21 2.09 29.31
CA GLY A 164 6.33 2.21 28.13
C GLY A 164 5.45 0.97 28.02
N ARG A 165 4.47 1.03 27.11
CA ARG A 165 3.56 -0.07 26.83
C ARG A 165 3.64 -0.43 25.36
N LYS A 166 3.66 -1.72 25.05
CA LYS A 166 3.51 -2.25 23.69
C LYS A 166 2.32 -3.18 23.64
N PHE A 167 1.65 -3.15 22.50
CA PHE A 167 0.59 -4.09 22.20
C PHE A 167 1.11 -5.10 21.19
N ILE A 168 0.89 -6.37 21.42
CA ILE A 168 1.25 -7.47 20.56
C ILE A 168 0.02 -8.32 20.25
N VAL A 169 0.01 -8.95 19.08
CA VAL A 169 -0.87 -10.07 18.76
C VAL A 169 -0.02 -11.33 18.86
N PRO A 170 -0.33 -12.26 19.78
CA PRO A 170 0.49 -13.46 19.99
C PRO A 170 0.63 -14.30 18.72
N TYR A 171 -0.46 -14.46 18.00
CA TYR A 171 -0.54 -15.07 16.68
C TYR A 171 -1.79 -14.61 15.95
N GLY A 172 -1.77 -14.61 14.61
CA GLY A 172 -2.91 -14.40 13.74
C GLY A 172 -2.54 -14.68 12.29
N LEU A 173 -3.31 -15.51 11.61
CA LEU A 173 -3.27 -15.67 10.17
C LEU A 173 -4.24 -14.66 9.55
N TYR A 174 -3.76 -13.85 8.61
CA TYR A 174 -4.55 -12.81 7.95
C TYR A 174 -4.70 -13.12 6.47
N ARG A 175 -5.90 -12.91 5.96
CA ARG A 175 -6.22 -12.94 4.53
C ARG A 175 -6.44 -11.52 4.03
N CYS A 176 -5.79 -11.19 2.90
CA CYS A 176 -5.99 -9.95 2.17
C CYS A 176 -6.42 -10.27 0.74
N GLU A 177 -7.39 -9.56 0.24
CA GLU A 177 -7.84 -9.65 -1.15
C GLU A 177 -7.45 -8.39 -1.90
N GLY A 178 -7.07 -8.56 -3.16
CA GLY A 178 -6.66 -7.46 -4.02
C GLY A 178 -7.11 -7.65 -5.46
N TYR A 179 -7.07 -6.57 -6.21
CA TYR A 179 -7.53 -6.51 -7.60
C TYR A 179 -6.49 -5.80 -8.44
N ILE A 180 -6.24 -6.32 -9.64
CA ILE A 180 -5.37 -5.70 -10.63
C ILE A 180 -6.14 -5.57 -11.93
N SER A 181 -6.27 -4.34 -12.43
CA SER A 181 -6.98 -4.03 -13.66
C SER A 181 -6.01 -3.79 -14.81
N ALA A 182 -5.87 -4.74 -15.72
CA ALA A 182 -5.08 -4.59 -16.94
C ALA A 182 -5.55 -3.41 -17.79
N ASN A 183 -6.87 -3.15 -17.83
CA ASN A 183 -7.44 -2.02 -18.55
C ASN A 183 -6.97 -0.67 -17.97
N LEU A 184 -6.96 -0.50 -16.65
CA LEU A 184 -6.44 0.71 -16.00
C LEU A 184 -4.93 0.83 -16.17
N ALA A 185 -4.18 -0.26 -16.06
CA ALA A 185 -2.74 -0.29 -16.29
C ALA A 185 -2.41 0.28 -17.68
N ARG A 186 -3.03 -0.24 -18.71
CA ARG A 186 -2.78 0.15 -20.10
C ARG A 186 -3.28 1.56 -20.43
N LYS A 187 -4.50 1.92 -20.01
CA LYS A 187 -5.15 3.18 -20.42
C LYS A 187 -4.82 4.38 -19.53
N THR A 188 -4.41 4.16 -18.29
CA THR A 188 -4.34 5.25 -17.31
C THR A 188 -2.92 5.52 -16.82
N THR A 189 -2.19 4.49 -16.38
CA THR A 189 -0.94 4.70 -15.63
C THR A 189 0.30 4.24 -16.36
N GLY A 190 0.19 3.32 -17.32
CA GLY A 190 1.34 2.69 -17.96
C GLY A 190 2.02 1.63 -17.09
N PHE A 191 1.30 1.07 -16.10
CA PHE A 191 1.80 -0.04 -15.27
C PHE A 191 2.09 -1.25 -16.15
N SER A 192 3.35 -1.71 -16.14
CA SER A 192 3.88 -2.75 -17.04
C SER A 192 3.90 -4.13 -16.39
N GLU A 193 4.27 -5.15 -17.18
CA GLU A 193 4.53 -6.50 -16.67
C GLU A 193 5.74 -6.53 -15.73
N GLU A 194 6.77 -5.70 -15.98
CA GLU A 194 7.92 -5.57 -15.08
C GLU A 194 7.51 -4.96 -13.74
N ASP A 195 6.62 -3.97 -13.76
CA ASP A 195 6.03 -3.41 -12.55
C ASP A 195 5.21 -4.45 -11.78
N LEU A 196 4.52 -5.33 -12.50
CA LEU A 196 3.71 -6.40 -11.93
C LEU A 196 4.59 -7.45 -11.24
N GLU A 197 5.67 -7.88 -11.87
CA GLU A 197 6.61 -8.82 -11.23
C GLU A 197 7.28 -8.20 -10.00
N LEU A 198 7.65 -6.93 -10.06
CA LEU A 198 8.15 -6.20 -8.89
C LEU A 198 7.09 -6.11 -7.77
N LEU A 199 5.81 -5.98 -8.13
CA LEU A 199 4.71 -6.00 -7.15
C LEU A 199 4.62 -7.36 -6.45
N TRP A 200 4.73 -8.47 -7.21
CA TRP A 200 4.71 -9.81 -6.64
C TRP A 200 5.90 -10.05 -5.71
N GLU A 201 7.09 -9.65 -6.14
CA GLU A 201 8.29 -9.69 -5.31
C GLU A 201 8.12 -8.88 -4.02
N ALA A 202 7.60 -7.64 -4.13
CA ALA A 202 7.35 -6.77 -2.99
C ALA A 202 6.30 -7.34 -2.03
N ILE A 203 5.28 -8.03 -2.54
CA ILE A 203 4.27 -8.68 -1.70
C ILE A 203 4.88 -9.86 -0.94
N LEU A 204 5.63 -10.73 -1.61
CA LEU A 204 6.26 -11.88 -0.96
C LEU A 204 7.25 -11.46 0.13
N ASN A 205 7.95 -10.35 -0.07
CA ASN A 205 8.97 -9.83 0.85
C ASN A 205 8.49 -8.68 1.75
N LEU A 206 7.16 -8.50 1.92
CA LEU A 206 6.56 -7.37 2.65
C LEU A 206 7.16 -7.10 4.03
N PHE A 207 7.62 -8.13 4.72
CA PHE A 207 8.06 -8.07 6.09
C PHE A 207 9.55 -8.35 6.29
N GLU A 208 10.27 -8.79 5.25
CA GLU A 208 11.68 -9.20 5.37
C GLU A 208 12.62 -8.05 5.74
N HIS A 209 12.26 -6.82 5.39
CA HIS A 209 13.03 -5.61 5.74
C HIS A 209 12.30 -4.68 6.72
N ASP A 210 11.24 -5.19 7.41
CA ASP A 210 10.41 -4.39 8.34
C ASP A 210 10.33 -5.04 9.74
N HIS A 211 11.41 -5.64 10.20
CA HIS A 211 11.45 -6.30 11.50
C HIS A 211 11.40 -5.30 12.65
N SER A 212 10.67 -5.66 13.69
CA SER A 212 10.67 -4.97 14.99
C SER A 212 10.29 -5.92 16.10
N ALA A 213 10.51 -5.56 17.35
CA ALA A 213 10.16 -6.41 18.48
C ALA A 213 8.71 -6.91 18.49
N ALA A 214 7.77 -6.10 17.98
CA ALA A 214 6.35 -6.47 17.86
C ALA A 214 6.01 -7.13 16.51
N ARG A 215 6.91 -7.15 15.53
CA ARG A 215 6.70 -7.65 14.17
C ARG A 215 7.80 -8.60 13.69
N GLY A 216 8.60 -9.13 14.60
CA GLY A 216 9.80 -9.91 14.29
C GLY A 216 9.56 -11.26 13.58
N LYS A 217 8.32 -11.76 13.59
CA LYS A 217 7.96 -13.06 12.99
C LYS A 217 6.84 -12.95 11.95
N MET A 218 6.59 -11.75 11.43
CA MET A 218 5.61 -11.58 10.36
C MET A 218 6.22 -12.07 9.04
N ALA A 219 5.42 -12.80 8.26
CA ALA A 219 5.81 -13.28 6.94
C ALA A 219 4.56 -13.44 6.05
N VAL A 220 4.71 -13.24 4.76
CA VAL A 220 3.73 -13.68 3.77
C VAL A 220 3.85 -15.19 3.64
N ARG A 221 2.74 -15.89 3.70
CA ARG A 221 2.73 -17.35 3.66
C ARG A 221 2.44 -17.87 2.28
N GLU A 222 1.47 -17.29 1.61
CA GLU A 222 1.08 -17.63 0.25
C GLU A 222 0.57 -16.38 -0.49
N LEU A 223 0.86 -16.31 -1.77
CA LEU A 223 0.30 -15.37 -2.73
C LEU A 223 -0.46 -16.18 -3.79
N ILE A 224 -1.79 -16.10 -3.76
CA ILE A 224 -2.67 -16.81 -4.69
C ILE A 224 -3.12 -15.82 -5.75
N ILE A 225 -2.80 -16.08 -7.02
CA ILE A 225 -3.03 -15.20 -8.16
C ILE A 225 -4.03 -15.87 -9.09
N PHE A 226 -5.16 -15.22 -9.34
CA PHE A 226 -6.11 -15.60 -10.38
C PHE A 226 -5.86 -14.74 -11.62
N LYS A 227 -5.34 -15.35 -12.68
CA LYS A 227 -5.06 -14.69 -13.95
C LYS A 227 -6.21 -14.94 -14.91
N HIS A 228 -6.72 -13.86 -15.50
CA HIS A 228 -7.78 -13.91 -16.50
C HIS A 228 -7.19 -13.76 -17.91
N ASP A 229 -7.75 -14.47 -18.89
CA ASP A 229 -7.39 -14.34 -20.30
C ASP A 229 -7.87 -13.03 -20.91
N SER A 230 -8.89 -12.39 -20.30
CA SER A 230 -9.45 -11.11 -20.73
C SER A 230 -9.05 -9.97 -19.79
N GLU A 231 -8.69 -8.80 -20.34
CA GLU A 231 -8.37 -7.60 -19.56
C GLU A 231 -9.55 -7.05 -18.74
N LEU A 232 -10.78 -7.43 -19.07
CA LEU A 232 -11.99 -7.07 -18.30
C LEU A 232 -12.40 -8.14 -17.31
N GLY A 233 -11.67 -9.25 -17.27
CA GLY A 233 -11.96 -10.42 -16.45
C GLY A 233 -12.91 -11.41 -17.12
N CYS A 234 -12.77 -12.69 -16.76
CA CYS A 234 -13.61 -13.80 -17.25
C CYS A 234 -14.68 -14.20 -16.23
N ALA A 235 -14.54 -13.76 -14.96
CA ALA A 235 -15.48 -14.06 -13.89
C ALA A 235 -15.52 -12.97 -12.83
N PRO A 236 -16.62 -12.87 -12.04
CA PRO A 236 -16.67 -12.00 -10.87
C PRO A 236 -15.67 -12.43 -9.80
N ALA A 237 -14.91 -11.47 -9.26
CA ALA A 237 -13.82 -11.73 -8.31
C ALA A 237 -14.28 -12.49 -7.04
N HIS A 238 -15.48 -12.20 -6.51
CA HIS A 238 -15.98 -12.88 -5.32
C HIS A 238 -16.08 -14.40 -5.50
N LYS A 239 -16.43 -14.88 -6.72
CA LYS A 239 -16.49 -16.33 -7.01
C LYS A 239 -15.11 -16.97 -6.94
N LEU A 240 -14.07 -16.25 -7.37
CA LEU A 240 -12.69 -16.73 -7.30
C LEU A 240 -12.19 -16.74 -5.85
N PHE A 241 -12.47 -15.68 -5.09
CA PHE A 241 -12.12 -15.63 -3.69
C PHE A 241 -12.83 -16.72 -2.86
N ASP A 242 -14.06 -17.09 -3.25
CA ASP A 242 -14.81 -18.17 -2.60
C ASP A 242 -14.22 -19.57 -2.87
N THR A 243 -13.38 -19.76 -3.88
CA THR A 243 -12.66 -21.02 -4.12
C THR A 243 -11.53 -21.25 -3.12
N VAL A 244 -11.03 -20.18 -2.48
CA VAL A 244 -9.95 -20.27 -1.49
C VAL A 244 -10.55 -20.51 -0.12
N LYS A 245 -10.23 -21.66 0.47
CA LYS A 245 -10.66 -22.03 1.82
C LYS A 245 -9.47 -22.09 2.77
N VAL A 246 -9.66 -21.54 3.96
CA VAL A 246 -8.71 -21.64 5.07
C VAL A 246 -9.43 -22.29 6.23
N THR A 247 -8.98 -23.46 6.63
CA THR A 247 -9.58 -24.26 7.70
C THR A 247 -8.54 -24.64 8.74
N ARG A 248 -8.96 -25.00 9.93
CA ARG A 248 -8.07 -25.62 10.92
C ARG A 248 -7.58 -26.98 10.41
N ALA A 249 -6.28 -27.24 10.59
CA ALA A 249 -5.70 -28.56 10.31
C ALA A 249 -6.30 -29.65 11.23
N HIS A 250 -6.56 -29.26 12.48
CA HIS A 250 -7.18 -30.10 13.50
C HIS A 250 -8.41 -29.37 14.08
N PRO A 251 -9.60 -29.53 13.45
CA PRO A 251 -10.82 -28.84 13.87
C PRO A 251 -11.29 -29.22 15.29
N GLU A 252 -10.88 -30.38 15.80
CA GLU A 252 -11.15 -30.87 17.12
C GLU A 252 -10.36 -30.16 18.23
N ASP A 253 -9.27 -29.46 17.87
CA ASP A 253 -8.45 -28.74 18.83
C ASP A 253 -9.12 -27.43 19.26
N ILE A 254 -9.40 -27.31 20.55
CA ILE A 254 -9.95 -26.10 21.18
C ILE A 254 -8.86 -25.03 21.38
N ALA A 255 -7.59 -25.42 21.36
CA ALA A 255 -6.47 -24.51 21.56
C ALA A 255 -6.38 -23.48 20.41
N PRO A 256 -6.09 -22.19 20.72
CA PRO A 256 -5.89 -21.21 19.67
C PRO A 256 -4.67 -21.53 18.81
N ALA A 257 -4.73 -21.24 17.51
CA ALA A 257 -3.60 -21.39 16.60
C ALA A 257 -2.38 -20.59 17.05
N ARG A 258 -1.19 -21.15 16.79
CA ARG A 258 0.11 -20.55 17.11
C ARG A 258 1.10 -20.59 15.97
N SER A 259 0.75 -21.30 14.88
CA SER A 259 1.59 -21.48 13.71
C SER A 259 0.76 -21.54 12.43
N TYR A 260 1.42 -21.35 11.29
CA TYR A 260 0.77 -21.54 9.98
C TYR A 260 0.36 -23.01 9.76
N GLN A 261 1.07 -23.95 10.36
CA GLN A 261 0.80 -25.38 10.26
C GLN A 261 -0.52 -25.80 10.93
N ASP A 262 -1.08 -24.93 11.79
CA ASP A 262 -2.39 -25.15 12.42
C ASP A 262 -3.54 -24.90 11.43
N TYR A 263 -3.24 -24.47 10.20
CA TYR A 263 -4.21 -24.22 9.13
C TYR A 263 -3.90 -25.03 7.87
N VAL A 264 -4.94 -25.28 7.11
CA VAL A 264 -4.87 -25.80 5.75
C VAL A 264 -5.48 -24.80 4.81
N VAL A 265 -4.73 -24.36 3.82
CA VAL A 265 -5.19 -23.49 2.74
C VAL A 265 -5.40 -24.37 1.51
N THR A 266 -6.58 -24.27 0.91
CA THR A 266 -6.93 -25.02 -0.31
C THR A 266 -7.56 -24.11 -1.33
N VAL A 267 -7.30 -24.38 -2.60
CA VAL A 267 -7.98 -23.73 -3.74
C VAL A 267 -8.76 -24.80 -4.48
N ASP A 268 -10.05 -24.59 -4.66
CA ASP A 268 -10.90 -25.47 -5.48
C ASP A 268 -10.70 -25.10 -6.97
N GLU A 269 -9.66 -25.68 -7.58
CA GLU A 269 -9.31 -25.42 -8.98
C GLU A 269 -10.38 -25.95 -9.94
N ALA A 270 -11.15 -26.97 -9.54
CA ALA A 270 -12.23 -27.51 -10.37
C ALA A 270 -13.42 -26.55 -10.51
N ALA A 271 -13.57 -25.62 -9.55
CA ALA A 271 -14.61 -24.58 -9.58
C ALA A 271 -14.18 -23.32 -10.35
N LEU A 272 -12.95 -23.28 -10.88
CA LEU A 272 -12.48 -22.10 -11.64
C LEU A 272 -13.23 -22.01 -12.98
N PRO A 273 -13.73 -20.80 -13.33
CA PRO A 273 -14.36 -20.56 -14.61
C PRO A 273 -13.39 -20.68 -15.79
N GLU A 274 -13.92 -20.95 -16.97
CA GLU A 274 -13.15 -20.92 -18.21
C GLU A 274 -12.44 -19.57 -18.42
N GLY A 275 -11.18 -19.59 -18.86
CA GLY A 275 -10.36 -18.41 -19.05
C GLY A 275 -9.76 -17.83 -17.75
N VAL A 276 -9.81 -18.60 -16.65
CA VAL A 276 -9.14 -18.23 -15.39
C VAL A 276 -8.16 -19.33 -15.01
N THR A 277 -6.92 -18.95 -14.71
CA THR A 277 -5.88 -19.84 -14.17
C THR A 277 -5.48 -19.40 -12.78
N CYS A 278 -5.07 -20.35 -11.94
CA CYS A 278 -4.56 -20.11 -10.60
C CYS A 278 -3.05 -20.37 -10.54
N GLU A 279 -2.32 -19.42 -9.96
CA GLU A 279 -0.90 -19.55 -9.67
C GLU A 279 -0.69 -19.29 -8.17
N ILE A 280 0.10 -20.13 -7.50
CA ILE A 280 0.45 -19.96 -6.08
C ILE A 280 1.95 -19.71 -5.99
N ARG A 281 2.33 -18.62 -5.35
CA ARG A 281 3.73 -18.26 -5.04
C ARG A 281 3.94 -18.25 -3.52
N GLN A 282 5.15 -18.67 -3.09
CA GLN A 282 5.56 -18.73 -1.68
C GLN A 282 6.92 -18.07 -1.49
#